data_1b0c4e2f293b89b277ea6b7b49fca2ae
#
_entry.id   1b0c4e2f293b89b277ea6b7b49fca2ae
#
_cell.length_a   1.000
_cell.length_b   1.000
_cell.length_c   1.000
_cell.angle_alpha   90.00
_cell.angle_beta   90.00
_cell.angle_gamma   90.00
#
_symmetry.space_group_name_H-M   'P 1'
#
loop_
_entity.id
_entity.type
_entity.pdbx_description
1 polymer ?
#
loop_
_entity_poly.entity_id
_entity_poly.type
_entity_poly.pdbx_seq_one_letter_code
_entity_poly.pdbx_strand_id
1 'polypeptide(L)'
;MTEPLHFGVLLGMAALTSSGGGLPASGREMDLGKPGDEYTDAIGAAMVEGETEVVTLLERFKENSVKTRHAVRVELGLIDALAAEVFALVVFVSDGLLQFKHTGTAARYFSIATQLPLELQTVLCYRLVGSGKEIISGKESEVAFKELARRLLWSSMYTS
;
A
#
# COMPACT_ATOMS: atom_id res chain seq x y z
N MET A 1 -23.89 -1.44 12.24
CA MET A 1 -22.92 -2.38 11.67
C MET A 1 -22.16 -1.60 10.62
N THR A 2 -21.08 -0.95 11.02
CA THR A 2 -20.21 -0.18 10.13
C THR A 2 -19.32 -1.17 9.40
N GLU A 3 -19.57 -1.36 8.10
CA GLU A 3 -18.63 -2.03 7.20
C GLU A 3 -17.24 -1.41 7.36
N PRO A 4 -16.19 -2.23 7.50
CA PRO A 4 -14.83 -1.71 7.60
C PRO A 4 -14.49 -1.02 6.28
N LEU A 5 -14.26 0.29 6.35
CA LEU A 5 -13.58 1.04 5.28
C LEU A 5 -12.44 0.20 4.74
N HIS A 6 -12.42 0.01 3.44
CA HIS A 6 -11.53 -0.88 2.73
C HIS A 6 -10.09 -0.76 3.22
N PHE A 7 -9.75 -1.62 4.14
CA PHE A 7 -8.41 -1.89 4.64
C PHE A 7 -7.47 -2.49 3.58
N GLY A 8 -7.84 -2.42 2.31
CA GLY A 8 -7.02 -2.92 1.22
C GLY A 8 -5.62 -2.32 1.19
N VAL A 9 -5.49 -1.06 1.58
CA VAL A 9 -4.19 -0.38 1.68
C VAL A 9 -3.44 -0.88 2.92
N LEU A 10 -4.10 -1.00 4.06
CA LEU A 10 -3.48 -1.46 5.31
C LEU A 10 -3.20 -2.97 5.31
N LEU A 11 -4.04 -3.79 4.66
CA LEU A 11 -3.75 -5.21 4.48
C LEU A 11 -2.58 -5.42 3.51
N GLY A 12 -2.45 -4.59 2.49
CA GLY A 12 -1.28 -4.53 1.62
C GLY A 12 -0.01 -4.13 2.38
N MET A 13 -0.14 -3.28 3.41
CA MET A 13 0.97 -2.83 4.24
C MET A 13 1.38 -3.84 5.32
N ALA A 14 0.44 -4.55 5.92
CA ALA A 14 0.74 -5.64 6.87
C ALA A 14 1.48 -6.80 6.18
N ALA A 15 1.24 -7.04 4.89
CA ALA A 15 1.96 -8.04 4.11
C ALA A 15 3.43 -7.65 3.83
N LEU A 16 3.78 -6.36 3.94
CA LEU A 16 5.15 -5.88 3.76
C LEU A 16 6.05 -6.12 5.00
N THR A 17 5.45 -6.32 6.18
CA THR A 17 6.19 -6.50 7.45
C THR A 17 6.23 -7.95 7.94
N SER A 18 5.46 -8.85 7.33
CA SER A 18 5.41 -10.28 7.71
C SER A 18 6.25 -11.12 6.76
N SER A 19 7.52 -11.25 7.06
CA SER A 19 8.30 -12.37 6.53
C SER A 19 7.94 -13.63 7.36
N GLY A 20 7.04 -14.45 6.84
CA GLY A 20 6.75 -15.76 7.38
C GLY A 20 5.31 -15.98 7.83
N GLY A 21 4.46 -16.35 6.89
CA GLY A 21 3.12 -16.82 7.16
C GLY A 21 2.26 -16.76 5.91
N GLY A 22 1.89 -17.91 5.36
CA GLY A 22 1.14 -18.03 4.12
C GLY A 22 -0.15 -17.22 4.14
N LEU A 23 -0.30 -16.36 3.16
CA LEU A 23 -1.55 -15.70 2.83
C LEU A 23 -2.50 -16.72 2.19
N PRO A 24 -3.81 -16.71 2.53
CA PRO A 24 -4.77 -17.46 1.74
C PRO A 24 -4.78 -16.88 0.31
N ALA A 25 -4.52 -17.75 -0.65
CA ALA A 25 -4.58 -17.46 -2.08
C ALA A 25 -6.02 -17.12 -2.48
N SER A 26 -6.35 -15.85 -2.49
CA SER A 26 -7.55 -15.28 -3.09
C SER A 26 -7.22 -14.02 -3.90
N GLY A 27 -5.99 -13.91 -4.40
CA GLY A 27 -5.68 -13.07 -5.53
C GLY A 27 -5.56 -13.99 -6.74
N ARG A 28 -6.18 -13.67 -7.86
CA ARG A 28 -5.88 -14.33 -9.14
C ARG A 28 -4.36 -14.32 -9.27
N GLU A 29 -3.78 -15.48 -9.02
CA GLU A 29 -2.42 -15.76 -9.41
C GLU A 29 -2.39 -15.51 -10.91
N MET A 30 -1.69 -14.45 -11.31
CA MET A 30 -1.48 -14.20 -12.73
C MET A 30 -0.62 -15.37 -13.18
N ASP A 31 -1.26 -16.30 -13.89
CA ASP A 31 -0.56 -17.45 -14.47
C ASP A 31 0.44 -16.89 -15.48
N LEU A 32 1.70 -16.79 -15.04
CA LEU A 32 2.80 -16.33 -15.88
C LEU A 32 3.21 -17.40 -16.92
N GLY A 33 2.39 -18.46 -17.07
CA GLY A 33 2.57 -19.52 -18.03
C GLY A 33 3.43 -20.68 -17.52
N LYS A 34 3.10 -21.87 -18.00
CA LYS A 34 3.93 -23.07 -17.79
C LYS A 34 5.12 -23.02 -18.74
N PRO A 35 6.33 -23.45 -18.32
CA PRO A 35 7.44 -23.59 -19.23
C PRO A 35 7.09 -24.56 -20.37
N GLY A 36 6.99 -24.05 -21.61
CA GLY A 36 6.74 -24.86 -22.79
C GLY A 36 5.59 -24.41 -23.70
N ASP A 37 4.73 -23.49 -23.28
CA ASP A 37 3.67 -22.91 -24.12
C ASP A 37 4.08 -21.51 -24.60
N GLU A 38 4.57 -21.43 -25.81
CA GLU A 38 5.18 -20.25 -26.43
C GLU A 38 4.23 -19.04 -26.56
N TYR A 39 2.91 -19.24 -26.40
CA TYR A 39 1.88 -18.22 -26.60
C TYR A 39 1.00 -17.93 -25.37
N THR A 40 1.14 -18.67 -24.29
CA THR A 40 0.34 -18.50 -23.07
C THR A 40 1.08 -17.80 -21.92
N ASP A 41 2.37 -17.54 -22.10
CA ASP A 41 3.22 -16.86 -21.15
C ASP A 41 3.26 -15.35 -21.44
N ALA A 42 2.97 -14.51 -20.45
CA ALA A 42 3.06 -13.05 -20.59
C ALA A 42 4.46 -12.59 -21.04
N ILE A 43 5.52 -13.30 -20.63
CA ILE A 43 6.89 -13.03 -21.06
C ILE A 43 7.05 -13.37 -22.54
N GLY A 44 6.56 -14.53 -22.97
CA GLY A 44 6.60 -14.94 -24.38
C GLY A 44 5.82 -13.97 -25.27
N ALA A 45 4.64 -13.53 -24.85
CA ALA A 45 3.86 -12.52 -25.58
C ALA A 45 4.63 -11.20 -25.72
N ALA A 46 5.23 -10.70 -24.64
CA ALA A 46 6.03 -9.48 -24.67
C ALA A 46 7.29 -9.61 -25.55
N MET A 47 7.91 -10.80 -25.60
CA MET A 47 9.03 -11.07 -26.50
C MET A 47 8.61 -11.01 -27.97
N VAL A 48 7.46 -11.58 -28.31
CA VAL A 48 6.92 -11.58 -29.70
C VAL A 48 6.60 -10.15 -30.15
N GLU A 49 6.05 -9.32 -29.26
CA GLU A 49 5.74 -7.91 -29.52
C GLU A 49 7.01 -7.01 -29.52
N GLY A 50 8.15 -7.54 -29.12
CA GLY A 50 9.41 -6.77 -29.05
C GLY A 50 9.51 -5.81 -27.87
N GLU A 51 8.68 -5.98 -26.85
CA GLU A 51 8.58 -5.13 -25.65
C GLU A 51 9.64 -5.51 -24.62
N THR A 52 10.90 -5.18 -24.89
CA THR A 52 12.06 -5.57 -24.06
C THR A 52 11.99 -5.06 -22.61
N GLU A 53 11.43 -3.88 -22.38
CA GLU A 53 11.26 -3.33 -21.03
C GLU A 53 10.22 -4.12 -20.23
N VAL A 54 9.12 -4.53 -20.88
CA VAL A 54 8.08 -5.35 -20.27
C VAL A 54 8.64 -6.73 -19.93
N VAL A 55 9.41 -7.35 -20.84
CA VAL A 55 10.08 -8.64 -20.58
C VAL A 55 10.98 -8.54 -19.35
N THR A 56 11.84 -7.54 -19.30
CA THR A 56 12.76 -7.32 -18.16
C THR A 56 11.98 -7.13 -16.85
N LEU A 57 10.87 -6.38 -16.87
CA LEU A 57 10.05 -6.16 -15.71
C LEU A 57 9.39 -7.45 -15.21
N LEU A 58 8.84 -8.25 -16.14
CA LEU A 58 8.20 -9.53 -15.83
C LEU A 58 9.20 -10.56 -15.28
N GLU A 59 10.41 -10.61 -15.82
CA GLU A 59 11.48 -11.47 -15.30
C GLU A 59 11.87 -11.08 -13.86
N ARG A 60 12.08 -9.79 -13.61
CA ARG A 60 12.33 -9.28 -12.25
C ARG A 60 11.17 -9.57 -11.30
N PHE A 61 9.93 -9.49 -11.79
CA PHE A 61 8.74 -9.81 -11.01
C PHE A 61 8.69 -11.30 -10.66
N LYS A 62 9.03 -12.17 -11.59
CA LYS A 62 9.12 -13.62 -11.39
C LYS A 62 10.19 -13.99 -10.37
N GLU A 63 11.33 -13.29 -10.40
CA GLU A 63 12.45 -13.50 -9.47
C GLU A 63 12.09 -13.02 -8.05
N ASN A 64 11.56 -11.80 -7.92
CA ASN A 64 11.16 -11.23 -6.63
C ASN A 64 10.01 -10.21 -6.79
N SER A 65 8.79 -10.72 -6.70
CA SER A 65 7.57 -9.93 -6.91
C SER A 65 7.43 -8.77 -5.91
N VAL A 66 7.87 -8.94 -4.65
CA VAL A 66 7.78 -7.91 -3.61
C VAL A 66 8.71 -6.76 -3.91
N LYS A 67 9.98 -7.07 -4.20
CA LYS A 67 10.99 -6.06 -4.55
C LYS A 67 10.65 -5.32 -5.83
N THR A 68 10.16 -6.03 -6.84
CA THR A 68 9.77 -5.43 -8.12
C THR A 68 8.57 -4.50 -7.97
N ARG A 69 7.52 -4.92 -7.25
CA ARG A 69 6.37 -4.03 -6.96
C ARG A 69 6.80 -2.78 -6.21
N HIS A 70 7.68 -2.91 -5.24
CA HIS A 70 8.20 -1.74 -4.51
C HIS A 70 8.96 -0.80 -5.45
N ALA A 71 9.88 -1.33 -6.28
CA ALA A 71 10.64 -0.53 -7.24
C ALA A 71 9.73 0.23 -8.22
N VAL A 72 8.72 -0.44 -8.78
CA VAL A 72 7.74 0.19 -9.67
C VAL A 72 6.94 1.28 -8.95
N ARG A 73 6.53 1.08 -7.70
CA ARG A 73 5.84 2.12 -6.92
C ARG A 73 6.72 3.33 -6.66
N VAL A 74 8.02 3.12 -6.41
CA VAL A 74 9.00 4.21 -6.27
C VAL A 74 9.11 4.99 -7.58
N GLU A 75 9.28 4.29 -8.69
CA GLU A 75 9.42 4.85 -10.03
C GLU A 75 8.19 5.66 -10.46
N LEU A 76 6.99 5.16 -10.15
CA LEU A 76 5.73 5.85 -10.40
C LEU A 76 5.40 6.95 -9.40
N GLY A 77 6.26 7.22 -8.41
CA GLY A 77 6.02 8.24 -7.39
C GLY A 77 4.89 7.93 -6.41
N LEU A 78 4.38 6.68 -6.37
CA LEU A 78 3.25 6.29 -5.53
C LEU A 78 3.60 6.18 -4.04
N ILE A 79 4.88 6.11 -3.70
CA ILE A 79 5.33 5.94 -2.31
C ILE A 79 5.01 7.18 -1.47
N ASP A 80 5.16 8.37 -2.04
CA ASP A 80 4.88 9.63 -1.33
C ASP A 80 3.38 9.78 -1.04
N ALA A 81 2.54 9.43 -2.01
CA ALA A 81 1.08 9.42 -1.82
C ALA A 81 0.67 8.42 -0.73
N LEU A 82 1.24 7.21 -0.73
CA LEU A 82 0.96 6.20 0.30
C LEU A 82 1.42 6.66 1.69
N ALA A 83 2.59 7.28 1.80
CA ALA A 83 3.06 7.83 3.07
C ALA A 83 2.12 8.93 3.58
N ALA A 84 1.64 9.80 2.69
CA ALA A 84 0.69 10.86 3.02
C ALA A 84 -0.68 10.29 3.45
N GLU A 85 -1.18 9.23 2.81
CA GLU A 85 -2.41 8.55 3.22
C GLU A 85 -2.30 7.95 4.64
N VAL A 86 -1.17 7.29 4.94
CA VAL A 86 -0.92 6.76 6.29
C VAL A 86 -0.82 7.88 7.31
N PHE A 87 -0.14 8.96 6.95
CA PHE A 87 -0.01 10.13 7.82
C PHE A 87 -1.38 10.76 8.12
N ALA A 88 -2.24 10.93 7.12
CA ALA A 88 -3.60 11.41 7.33
C ALA A 88 -4.38 10.51 8.30
N LEU A 89 -4.27 9.19 8.16
CA LEU A 89 -4.88 8.24 9.10
C LEU A 89 -4.35 8.41 10.52
N VAL A 90 -3.02 8.56 10.69
CA VAL A 90 -2.41 8.79 12.02
C VAL A 90 -2.96 10.05 12.66
N VAL A 91 -3.04 11.15 11.92
CA VAL A 91 -3.58 12.43 12.44
C VAL A 91 -5.06 12.28 12.80
N PHE A 92 -5.92 11.70 11.94
CA PHE A 92 -7.33 11.51 12.24
C PHE A 92 -7.58 10.62 13.46
N VAL A 93 -6.72 9.64 13.69
CA VAL A 93 -6.77 8.82 14.92
C VAL A 93 -6.30 9.62 16.13
N SER A 94 -5.23 10.41 16.00
CA SER A 94 -4.72 11.27 17.08
C SER A 94 -5.74 12.30 17.53
N ASP A 95 -6.50 12.86 16.58
CA ASP A 95 -7.55 13.85 16.84
C ASP A 95 -8.90 13.23 17.26
N GLY A 96 -8.96 11.90 17.39
CA GLY A 96 -10.17 11.19 17.78
C GLY A 96 -11.28 11.15 16.72
N LEU A 97 -10.98 11.57 15.49
CA LEU A 97 -11.92 11.54 14.37
C LEU A 97 -12.12 10.12 13.83
N LEU A 98 -11.14 9.25 14.04
CA LEU A 98 -11.20 7.83 13.74
C LEU A 98 -10.88 7.00 14.97
N GLN A 99 -11.63 5.92 15.16
CA GLN A 99 -11.40 4.98 16.25
C GLN A 99 -11.03 3.61 15.68
N PHE A 100 -9.91 3.05 16.14
CA PHE A 100 -9.52 1.69 15.83
C PHE A 100 -10.15 0.70 16.83
N LYS A 101 -11.03 -0.15 16.33
CA LYS A 101 -11.69 -1.21 17.12
C LYS A 101 -10.94 -2.55 17.05
N HIS A 102 -9.83 -2.63 16.32
CA HIS A 102 -9.16 -3.87 16.03
C HIS A 102 -7.92 -4.10 16.89
N THR A 103 -7.71 -5.35 17.27
CA THR A 103 -6.48 -5.86 17.86
C THR A 103 -5.57 -6.34 16.71
N GLY A 104 -4.25 -6.16 16.83
CA GLY A 104 -3.29 -6.64 15.85
C GLY A 104 -2.18 -5.63 15.54
N THR A 105 -1.37 -5.95 14.55
CA THR A 105 -0.19 -5.16 14.17
C THR A 105 -0.53 -3.73 13.80
N ALA A 106 -1.63 -3.52 13.07
CA ALA A 106 -2.08 -2.18 12.68
C ALA A 106 -2.48 -1.33 13.89
N ALA A 107 -3.26 -1.88 14.83
CA ALA A 107 -3.64 -1.18 16.05
C ALA A 107 -2.41 -0.79 16.88
N ARG A 108 -1.43 -1.68 16.99
CA ARG A 108 -0.16 -1.41 17.67
C ARG A 108 0.63 -0.29 16.98
N TYR A 109 0.68 -0.31 15.64
CA TYR A 109 1.32 0.76 14.89
C TYR A 109 0.69 2.12 15.19
N PHE A 110 -0.64 2.25 15.10
CA PHE A 110 -1.34 3.50 15.36
C PHE A 110 -1.21 3.93 16.82
N SER A 111 -1.27 2.99 17.77
CA SER A 111 -1.04 3.28 19.19
C SER A 111 0.34 3.91 19.47
N ILE A 112 1.35 3.49 18.74
CA ILE A 112 2.70 4.09 18.85
C ILE A 112 2.74 5.42 18.09
N ALA A 113 2.28 5.42 16.83
CA ALA A 113 2.36 6.58 15.95
C ALA A 113 1.68 7.82 16.54
N THR A 114 0.49 7.66 17.14
CA THR A 114 -0.29 8.77 17.73
C THR A 114 0.36 9.40 18.97
N GLN A 115 1.33 8.73 19.58
CA GLN A 115 2.07 9.25 20.73
C GLN A 115 3.34 10.03 20.34
N LEU A 116 3.72 9.98 19.08
CA LEU A 116 4.93 10.62 18.59
C LEU A 116 4.67 12.09 18.23
N PRO A 117 5.68 12.97 18.35
CA PRO A 117 5.67 14.28 17.72
C PRO A 117 5.43 14.18 16.21
N LEU A 118 4.82 15.23 15.63
CA LEU A 118 4.41 15.26 14.23
C LEU A 118 5.53 14.92 13.24
N GLU A 119 6.73 15.42 13.53
CA GLU A 119 7.93 15.18 12.72
C GLU A 119 8.31 13.70 12.69
N LEU A 120 8.17 13.01 13.83
CA LEU A 120 8.44 11.58 13.92
C LEU A 120 7.32 10.75 13.32
N GLN A 121 6.08 11.24 13.32
CA GLN A 121 4.96 10.60 12.62
C GLN A 121 5.23 10.52 11.12
N THR A 122 5.71 11.61 10.49
CA THR A 122 6.03 11.62 9.07
C THR A 122 7.15 10.64 8.73
N VAL A 123 8.22 10.62 9.52
CA VAL A 123 9.31 9.66 9.36
C VAL A 123 8.79 8.23 9.47
N LEU A 124 7.97 7.94 10.48
CA LEU A 124 7.41 6.60 10.69
C LEU A 124 6.53 6.16 9.52
N CYS A 125 5.72 7.06 8.94
CA CYS A 125 4.91 6.79 7.77
C CYS A 125 5.77 6.42 6.56
N TYR A 126 6.87 7.14 6.32
CA TYR A 126 7.79 6.79 5.25
C TYR A 126 8.50 5.46 5.48
N ARG A 127 8.94 5.15 6.71
CA ARG A 127 9.53 3.84 7.04
C ARG A 127 8.55 2.69 6.79
N LEU A 128 7.27 2.90 7.12
CA LEU A 128 6.24 1.90 6.90
C LEU A 128 6.06 1.57 5.41
N VAL A 129 6.16 2.55 4.53
CA VAL A 129 6.06 2.34 3.07
C VAL A 129 7.40 1.97 2.41
N GLY A 130 8.46 1.77 3.20
CA GLY A 130 9.77 1.34 2.72
C GLY A 130 10.60 2.46 2.08
N SER A 131 10.37 3.71 2.46
CA SER A 131 11.11 4.88 1.96
C SER A 131 12.06 5.45 3.02
N GLY A 132 13.18 6.00 2.57
CA GLY A 132 14.14 6.73 3.38
C GLY A 132 13.81 8.21 3.58
N LYS A 133 12.77 8.73 2.96
CA LYS A 133 12.34 10.11 3.13
C LYS A 133 11.84 10.39 4.54
N GLU A 134 11.81 11.66 4.93
CA GLU A 134 11.47 12.08 6.30
C GLU A 134 10.32 13.10 6.34
N ILE A 135 10.12 13.86 5.27
CA ILE A 135 9.15 14.96 5.21
C ILE A 135 8.12 14.69 4.14
N ILE A 136 6.84 14.65 4.53
CA ILE A 136 5.71 14.60 3.62
C ILE A 136 5.41 16.03 3.13
N SER A 137 5.33 16.23 1.81
CA SER A 137 5.03 17.55 1.26
C SER A 137 3.60 17.99 1.63
N GLY A 138 3.42 19.30 1.82
CA GLY A 138 2.11 19.87 2.11
C GLY A 138 1.08 19.56 1.02
N LYS A 139 1.50 19.48 -0.23
CA LYS A 139 0.63 19.13 -1.36
C LYS A 139 0.10 17.70 -1.26
N GLU A 140 0.96 16.75 -0.95
CA GLU A 140 0.59 15.32 -0.82
C GLU A 140 -0.29 15.10 0.40
N SER A 141 0.07 15.70 1.55
CA SER A 141 -0.73 15.60 2.76
C SER A 141 -2.11 16.22 2.58
N GLU A 142 -2.22 17.39 1.93
CA GLU A 142 -3.51 18.04 1.67
C GLU A 142 -4.44 17.16 0.83
N VAL A 143 -3.93 16.52 -0.22
CA VAL A 143 -4.71 15.59 -1.04
C VAL A 143 -5.18 14.41 -0.22
N ALA A 144 -4.30 13.80 0.58
CA ALA A 144 -4.62 12.67 1.43
C ALA A 144 -5.67 13.01 2.50
N PHE A 145 -5.54 14.15 3.16
CA PHE A 145 -6.52 14.64 4.15
C PHE A 145 -7.89 14.87 3.52
N LYS A 146 -7.98 15.52 2.37
CA LYS A 146 -9.23 15.77 1.66
C LYS A 146 -9.91 14.48 1.24
N GLU A 147 -9.14 13.54 0.71
CA GLU A 147 -9.68 12.25 0.28
C GLU A 147 -10.19 11.42 1.45
N LEU A 148 -9.45 11.35 2.55
CA LEU A 148 -9.87 10.66 3.76
C LEU A 148 -11.13 11.29 4.35
N ALA A 149 -11.19 12.62 4.48
CA ALA A 149 -12.38 13.33 4.97
C ALA A 149 -13.59 13.05 4.08
N ARG A 150 -13.44 13.05 2.76
CA ARG A 150 -14.53 12.74 1.82
C ARG A 150 -15.04 11.32 2.03
N ARG A 151 -14.17 10.33 2.19
CA ARG A 151 -14.56 8.94 2.45
C ARG A 151 -15.32 8.79 3.76
N LEU A 152 -14.89 9.48 4.81
CA LEU A 152 -15.56 9.45 6.12
C LEU A 152 -16.96 10.09 6.06
N LEU A 153 -17.09 11.24 5.41
CA LEU A 153 -18.39 11.90 5.22
C LEU A 153 -19.35 11.03 4.40
N TRP A 154 -18.86 10.43 3.32
CA TRP A 154 -19.66 9.53 2.49
C TRP A 154 -20.14 8.32 3.27
N SER A 155 -19.27 7.68 4.06
CA SER A 155 -19.61 6.54 4.90
C SER A 155 -20.69 6.91 5.94
N SER A 156 -20.62 8.11 6.54
CA SER A 156 -21.60 8.58 7.51
C SER A 156 -23.00 8.81 6.90
N MET A 157 -23.08 9.21 5.63
CA MET A 157 -24.37 9.46 4.96
C MET A 157 -25.12 8.18 4.60
N TYR A 158 -24.43 7.05 4.43
CA TYR A 158 -25.06 5.77 4.07
C TYR A 158 -25.31 4.82 5.25
N THR A 159 -24.93 5.21 6.47
CA THR A 159 -25.13 4.42 7.70
C THR A 159 -26.19 4.99 8.63
N SER A 160 -26.93 5.99 8.18
CA SER A 160 -28.07 6.57 8.94
C SER A 160 -29.39 5.97 8.52
#